data_5bc19426e5b973493e092a63d21b5115
#
_entry.id   5bc19426e5b973493e092a63d21b5115
#
_cell.length_a   1.000
_cell.length_b   1.000
_cell.length_c   1.000
_cell.angle_alpha   90.00
_cell.angle_beta   90.00
_cell.angle_gamma   90.00
#
_symmetry.space_group_name_H-M   'P 1'
#
loop_
_entity.id
_entity.type
_entity.pdbx_description
1 polymer ?
#
loop_
_entity_poly.entity_id
_entity_poly.type
_entity_poly.pdbx_seq_one_letter_code
_entity_poly.pdbx_strand_id
1 'polypeptide(L)'
;MNSKILAACISALALVFDPTAPARAASPEIWLGPEELPPPGPSAVDLMDMFTPDAPWKTAAAHTQVFLLQGPFLTRATQDQLNTIVTDLKRRGIAIAVAVGVMNVPHDPPSGCGGLGNVEGYGTVQQAAKIAREIKAAGGEIKYLVMDEPLYYGHYYTQAPGKGAGCHSSIEQIAKLIKPTLDVYTQTFPNIVIGEVEPTFFIDGQANWQSDVSSWADAYRETMGKPLAFLHLDVEWPLANGVQDALAVYNAAQDLQHRNLLEKIGVIYNGSRADKSDAAWIKAARDHLLLMEGQHKLRPDHVIFESWTPNPTHAMPETDPNALTSLVDAYLNRMRN
;
A
#
# COMPACT_ATOMS: atom_id res chain seq x y z
N MET A 1 -41.21 65.65 20.38
CA MET A 1 -40.77 64.24 20.56
C MET A 1 -39.89 63.83 19.38
N ASN A 2 -38.61 63.88 19.52
CA ASN A 2 -37.62 63.63 18.45
C ASN A 2 -37.17 62.15 18.48
N SER A 3 -37.51 61.35 17.46
CA SER A 3 -37.00 60.04 17.25
C SER A 3 -35.72 60.12 16.38
N LYS A 4 -34.55 59.78 16.97
CA LYS A 4 -33.29 59.57 16.24
C LYS A 4 -33.25 58.16 15.74
N ILE A 5 -33.18 57.96 14.42
CA ILE A 5 -32.91 56.69 13.77
C ILE A 5 -31.40 56.52 13.68
N LEU A 6 -30.90 55.47 14.32
CA LEU A 6 -29.47 55.08 14.27
C LEU A 6 -29.30 54.14 13.07
N ALA A 7 -28.60 54.59 12.03
CA ALA A 7 -28.20 53.76 10.91
C ALA A 7 -26.92 52.97 11.27
N ALA A 8 -27.04 51.65 11.32
CA ALA A 8 -25.88 50.75 11.48
C ALA A 8 -25.29 50.43 10.09
N CYS A 9 -24.08 50.90 9.85
CA CYS A 9 -23.30 50.48 8.67
C CYS A 9 -22.74 49.06 8.90
N ILE A 10 -23.26 48.10 8.15
CA ILE A 10 -22.66 46.76 8.08
C ILE A 10 -21.61 46.78 6.96
N SER A 11 -20.33 46.79 7.32
CA SER A 11 -19.23 46.63 6.38
C SER A 11 -19.12 45.16 6.02
N ALA A 12 -19.54 44.77 4.81
CA ALA A 12 -19.30 43.47 4.26
C ALA A 12 -17.83 43.34 3.82
N LEU A 13 -17.05 42.56 4.53
CA LEU A 13 -15.71 42.17 4.13
C LEU A 13 -15.83 41.15 2.99
N ALA A 14 -15.65 41.57 1.74
CA ALA A 14 -15.54 40.67 0.60
C ALA A 14 -14.16 39.95 0.67
N LEU A 15 -14.17 38.67 0.99
CA LEU A 15 -13.02 37.82 0.82
C LEU A 15 -12.78 37.66 -0.70
N VAL A 16 -11.74 38.32 -1.20
CA VAL A 16 -11.26 38.14 -2.57
C VAL A 16 -10.53 36.79 -2.60
N PHE A 17 -11.15 35.78 -3.15
CA PHE A 17 -10.47 34.54 -3.52
C PHE A 17 -9.57 34.85 -4.73
N ASP A 18 -8.27 34.72 -4.55
CA ASP A 18 -7.30 34.75 -5.65
C ASP A 18 -7.31 33.36 -6.35
N PRO A 19 -7.85 33.24 -7.57
CA PRO A 19 -7.94 31.95 -8.28
C PRO A 19 -6.61 31.49 -8.86
N THR A 20 -5.51 32.23 -8.65
CA THR A 20 -4.20 31.93 -9.23
C THR A 20 -3.20 31.31 -8.24
N ALA A 21 -3.57 31.16 -6.97
CA ALA A 21 -2.70 30.43 -6.05
C ALA A 21 -2.67 28.96 -6.46
N PRO A 22 -1.50 28.39 -6.80
CA PRO A 22 -1.41 26.98 -7.10
C PRO A 22 -1.95 26.21 -5.89
N ALA A 23 -2.90 25.30 -6.12
CA ALA A 23 -3.39 24.43 -5.07
C ALA A 23 -2.15 23.73 -4.46
N ARG A 24 -1.90 24.00 -3.17
CA ARG A 24 -0.79 23.33 -2.46
C ARG A 24 -1.06 21.84 -2.58
N ALA A 25 -0.17 21.12 -3.26
CA ALA A 25 -0.29 19.67 -3.36
C ALA A 25 -0.56 19.12 -1.96
N ALA A 26 -1.60 18.29 -1.83
CA ALA A 26 -1.90 17.65 -0.56
C ALA A 26 -0.64 16.91 -0.09
N SER A 27 -0.36 16.94 1.20
CA SER A 27 0.74 16.13 1.73
C SER A 27 0.43 14.65 1.49
N PRO A 28 1.42 13.85 1.09
CA PRO A 28 1.17 12.43 0.84
C PRO A 28 0.70 11.72 2.11
N GLU A 29 -0.10 10.67 1.94
CA GLU A 29 -0.47 9.78 3.03
C GLU A 29 0.72 8.90 3.40
N ILE A 30 1.09 8.87 4.67
CA ILE A 30 2.15 8.00 5.20
C ILE A 30 1.52 6.67 5.63
N TRP A 31 2.02 5.59 5.05
CA TRP A 31 1.64 4.22 5.34
C TRP A 31 2.77 3.53 6.11
N LEU A 32 2.42 2.74 7.11
CA LEU A 32 3.36 1.97 7.92
C LEU A 32 2.94 0.50 7.90
N GLY A 33 3.83 -0.38 7.46
CA GLY A 33 3.60 -1.83 7.33
C GLY A 33 4.73 -2.64 7.95
N PRO A 34 4.89 -2.68 9.28
CA PRO A 34 5.75 -3.66 9.91
C PRO A 34 5.10 -5.04 9.77
N GLU A 35 5.86 -6.03 9.35
CA GLU A 35 5.36 -7.39 9.25
C GLU A 35 6.05 -8.32 10.26
N GLU A 36 5.25 -9.14 10.94
CA GLU A 36 5.74 -10.29 11.69
C GLU A 36 5.69 -11.53 10.80
N LEU A 37 6.85 -11.91 10.25
CA LEU A 37 6.98 -13.12 9.46
C LEU A 37 7.10 -14.36 10.35
N PRO A 38 6.55 -15.52 9.92
CA PRO A 38 6.82 -16.77 10.62
C PRO A 38 8.31 -17.16 10.52
N PRO A 39 8.88 -17.83 11.53
CA PRO A 39 10.25 -18.31 11.48
C PRO A 39 10.55 -19.09 10.18
N PRO A 40 11.75 -18.92 9.53
CA PRO A 40 12.95 -18.27 10.06
C PRO A 40 13.07 -16.77 9.74
N GLY A 41 12.00 -16.08 9.43
CA GLY A 41 12.09 -14.70 9.02
C GLY A 41 11.42 -13.76 10.03
N PRO A 42 12.13 -13.14 10.96
CA PRO A 42 11.55 -12.07 11.76
C PRO A 42 11.76 -10.73 11.10
N SER A 43 10.71 -10.05 10.82
CA SER A 43 10.68 -8.61 10.90
C SER A 43 9.73 -8.25 12.04
N ALA A 44 9.92 -7.09 12.65
CA ALA A 44 9.05 -6.54 13.69
C ALA A 44 8.58 -7.55 14.77
N VAL A 45 9.54 -8.14 15.49
CA VAL A 45 9.24 -9.03 16.63
C VAL A 45 8.41 -8.36 17.73
N ASP A 46 8.35 -7.04 17.72
CA ASP A 46 7.60 -6.16 18.62
C ASP A 46 6.27 -5.66 18.02
N LEU A 47 5.78 -6.27 16.91
CA LEU A 47 4.56 -5.81 16.24
C LEU A 47 3.39 -5.67 17.22
N MET A 48 3.14 -6.66 18.06
CA MET A 48 2.00 -6.60 18.99
C MET A 48 2.17 -5.56 20.09
N ASP A 49 3.41 -5.23 20.46
CA ASP A 49 3.70 -4.22 21.49
C ASP A 49 3.39 -2.79 21.00
N MET A 50 3.32 -2.58 19.67
CA MET A 50 2.92 -1.29 19.07
C MET A 50 1.51 -0.88 19.46
N PHE A 51 0.63 -1.82 19.74
CA PHE A 51 -0.80 -1.59 19.99
C PHE A 51 -1.14 -1.46 21.47
N THR A 52 -0.25 -0.82 22.23
CA THR A 52 -0.48 -0.47 23.63
C THR A 52 -0.60 1.06 23.77
N PRO A 53 -1.33 1.56 24.80
CA PRO A 53 -1.53 3.00 24.97
C PRO A 53 -0.22 3.83 25.06
N ASP A 54 0.81 3.24 25.65
CA ASP A 54 2.09 3.89 25.91
C ASP A 54 3.22 3.45 24.97
N ALA A 55 2.89 2.72 23.92
CA ALA A 55 3.87 2.28 22.91
C ALA A 55 4.71 3.46 22.42
N PRO A 56 6.06 3.31 22.37
CA PRO A 56 6.99 4.41 22.14
C PRO A 56 7.16 4.75 20.65
N TRP A 57 6.02 5.03 19.96
CA TRP A 57 5.96 5.53 18.57
C TRP A 57 4.88 6.61 18.40
N LYS A 58 4.72 7.47 19.41
CA LYS A 58 3.61 8.44 19.47
C LYS A 58 3.70 9.50 18.38
N THR A 59 4.89 9.98 18.04
CA THR A 59 5.09 10.97 16.98
C THR A 59 4.85 10.34 15.62
N ALA A 60 5.44 9.18 15.36
CA ALA A 60 5.21 8.43 14.13
C ALA A 60 3.72 8.09 13.95
N ALA A 61 3.05 7.61 15.02
CA ALA A 61 1.61 7.31 14.98
C ALA A 61 0.74 8.55 14.66
N ALA A 62 1.09 9.71 15.18
CA ALA A 62 0.35 10.95 14.92
C ALA A 62 0.44 11.42 13.45
N HIS A 63 1.39 10.90 12.69
CA HIS A 63 1.62 11.24 11.29
C HIS A 63 1.43 10.06 10.34
N THR A 64 1.13 8.88 10.85
CA THR A 64 0.76 7.70 10.06
C THR A 64 -0.75 7.75 9.80
N GLN A 65 -1.16 7.80 8.53
CA GLN A 65 -2.57 7.79 8.15
C GLN A 65 -3.10 6.37 8.00
N VAL A 66 -2.24 5.44 7.59
CA VAL A 66 -2.64 4.06 7.27
C VAL A 66 -1.67 3.06 7.87
N PHE A 67 -2.20 2.04 8.52
CA PHE A 67 -1.44 0.89 8.99
C PHE A 67 -1.75 -0.32 8.10
N LEU A 68 -0.72 -0.90 7.49
CA LEU A 68 -0.84 -2.00 6.56
C LEU A 68 -0.62 -3.33 7.28
N LEU A 69 -1.59 -4.21 7.17
CA LEU A 69 -1.55 -5.58 7.67
C LEU A 69 -1.40 -6.55 6.49
N GLN A 70 -0.42 -7.42 6.58
CA GLN A 70 -0.10 -8.38 5.54
C GLN A 70 -0.91 -9.67 5.64
N GLY A 71 -1.21 -10.28 4.49
CA GLY A 71 -1.96 -11.53 4.38
C GLY A 71 -1.39 -12.67 5.23
N PRO A 72 -0.07 -12.94 5.23
CA PRO A 72 0.53 -13.98 6.06
C PRO A 72 0.25 -13.80 7.56
N PHE A 73 0.30 -12.58 8.08
CA PHE A 73 -0.10 -12.31 9.47
C PHE A 73 -1.59 -12.55 9.67
N LEU A 74 -2.45 -11.97 8.82
CA LEU A 74 -3.91 -12.04 8.96
C LEU A 74 -4.46 -13.47 8.89
N THR A 75 -3.81 -14.36 8.14
CA THR A 75 -4.25 -15.76 8.06
C THR A 75 -4.02 -16.56 9.33
N ARG A 76 -3.08 -16.14 10.20
CA ARG A 76 -2.70 -16.82 11.46
C ARG A 76 -3.05 -16.05 12.72
N ALA A 77 -3.36 -14.75 12.60
CA ALA A 77 -3.69 -13.90 13.73
C ALA A 77 -4.89 -14.48 14.53
N THR A 78 -4.80 -14.42 15.83
CA THR A 78 -5.93 -14.75 16.71
C THR A 78 -6.93 -13.60 16.75
N GLN A 79 -8.18 -13.88 17.12
CA GLN A 79 -9.20 -12.83 17.29
C GLN A 79 -8.77 -11.81 18.35
N ASP A 80 -8.09 -12.23 19.43
CA ASP A 80 -7.60 -11.32 20.47
C ASP A 80 -6.51 -10.37 19.96
N GLN A 81 -5.60 -10.85 19.11
CA GLN A 81 -4.62 -10.00 18.43
C GLN A 81 -5.32 -8.96 17.54
N LEU A 82 -6.29 -9.39 16.75
CA LEU A 82 -7.06 -8.47 15.89
C LEU A 82 -7.87 -7.46 16.70
N ASN A 83 -8.49 -7.89 17.82
CA ASN A 83 -9.20 -7.00 18.74
C ASN A 83 -8.26 -5.91 19.30
N THR A 84 -7.04 -6.30 19.69
CA THR A 84 -6.03 -5.37 20.20
C THR A 84 -5.60 -4.36 19.14
N ILE A 85 -5.23 -4.83 17.94
CA ILE A 85 -4.81 -4.00 16.81
C ILE A 85 -5.91 -3.00 16.43
N VAL A 86 -7.10 -3.50 16.15
CA VAL A 86 -8.24 -2.70 15.70
C VAL A 86 -8.62 -1.63 16.74
N THR A 87 -8.64 -2.00 18.02
CA THR A 87 -8.97 -1.06 19.10
C THR A 87 -7.96 0.09 19.18
N ASP A 88 -6.66 -0.22 19.10
CA ASP A 88 -5.62 0.79 19.20
C ASP A 88 -5.55 1.68 17.95
N LEU A 89 -5.59 1.11 16.75
CA LEU A 89 -5.60 1.88 15.51
C LEU A 89 -6.82 2.83 15.45
N LYS A 90 -8.00 2.35 15.84
CA LYS A 90 -9.21 3.18 15.93
C LYS A 90 -9.04 4.32 16.93
N ARG A 91 -8.44 4.05 18.09
CA ARG A 91 -8.14 5.06 19.13
C ARG A 91 -7.20 6.14 18.59
N ARG A 92 -6.22 5.76 17.76
CA ARG A 92 -5.26 6.67 17.14
C ARG A 92 -5.80 7.39 15.91
N GLY A 93 -6.93 6.96 15.35
CA GLY A 93 -7.47 7.49 14.10
C GLY A 93 -6.71 7.03 12.86
N ILE A 94 -5.98 5.90 12.96
CA ILE A 94 -5.20 5.32 11.86
C ILE A 94 -6.09 4.33 11.10
N ALA A 95 -6.17 4.47 9.78
CA ALA A 95 -6.93 3.58 8.93
C ALA A 95 -6.24 2.22 8.76
N ILE A 96 -7.03 1.16 8.57
CA ILE A 96 -6.53 -0.19 8.31
C ILE A 96 -6.46 -0.42 6.80
N ALA A 97 -5.28 -0.80 6.32
CA ALA A 97 -5.08 -1.41 5.02
C ALA A 97 -4.77 -2.91 5.17
N VAL A 98 -5.13 -3.68 4.15
CA VAL A 98 -4.87 -5.12 4.09
C VAL A 98 -4.27 -5.44 2.72
N ALA A 99 -3.05 -6.03 2.71
CA ALA A 99 -2.41 -6.53 1.49
C ALA A 99 -2.58 -8.05 1.41
N VAL A 100 -3.19 -8.52 0.34
CA VAL A 100 -3.51 -9.95 0.15
C VAL A 100 -3.55 -10.33 -1.32
N GLY A 101 -3.19 -11.57 -1.61
CA GLY A 101 -3.48 -12.19 -2.90
C GLY A 101 -4.99 -12.28 -3.14
N VAL A 102 -5.44 -11.82 -4.29
CA VAL A 102 -6.87 -11.71 -4.62
C VAL A 102 -7.29 -12.56 -5.83
N MET A 103 -6.34 -13.02 -6.64
CA MET A 103 -6.66 -13.89 -7.77
C MET A 103 -7.14 -15.25 -7.26
N ASN A 104 -8.37 -15.60 -7.58
CA ASN A 104 -8.94 -16.88 -7.19
C ASN A 104 -8.21 -18.02 -7.92
N VAL A 105 -7.73 -19.02 -7.17
CA VAL A 105 -7.11 -20.18 -7.79
C VAL A 105 -8.12 -20.88 -8.68
N PRO A 106 -7.86 -21.04 -10.00
CA PRO A 106 -8.78 -21.75 -10.89
C PRO A 106 -9.00 -23.19 -10.42
N HIS A 107 -10.26 -23.66 -10.49
CA HIS A 107 -10.60 -25.05 -10.16
C HIS A 107 -9.90 -26.03 -11.12
N ASP A 108 -9.88 -25.68 -12.40
CA ASP A 108 -9.23 -26.44 -13.47
C ASP A 108 -8.20 -25.52 -14.16
N PRO A 109 -6.97 -25.42 -13.63
CA PRO A 109 -5.96 -24.57 -14.23
C PRO A 109 -5.54 -25.11 -15.60
N PRO A 110 -5.16 -24.21 -16.54
CA PRO A 110 -4.62 -24.61 -17.83
C PRO A 110 -3.41 -25.54 -17.71
N SER A 111 -3.19 -26.37 -18.72
CA SER A 111 -2.01 -27.24 -18.77
C SER A 111 -0.72 -26.40 -18.69
N GLY A 112 0.17 -26.78 -17.81
CA GLY A 112 1.47 -26.11 -17.61
C GLY A 112 1.52 -25.16 -16.44
N CYS A 113 0.39 -24.85 -15.79
CA CYS A 113 0.39 -24.09 -14.54
C CYS A 113 -0.26 -24.88 -13.41
N GLY A 114 0.06 -24.54 -12.16
CA GLY A 114 -0.50 -25.21 -10.99
C GLY A 114 0.27 -24.93 -9.70
N GLY A 115 -0.25 -25.45 -8.59
CA GLY A 115 0.33 -25.16 -7.27
C GLY A 115 0.17 -23.70 -6.86
N LEU A 116 -0.83 -23.01 -7.41
CA LEU A 116 -1.03 -21.57 -7.27
C LEU A 116 -1.33 -21.13 -5.83
N GLY A 117 -1.75 -22.03 -4.97
CA GLY A 117 -2.02 -21.72 -3.55
C GLY A 117 -0.77 -21.29 -2.74
N ASN A 118 0.44 -21.43 -3.30
CA ASN A 118 1.70 -20.94 -2.71
C ASN A 118 2.41 -19.93 -3.62
N VAL A 119 1.72 -19.40 -4.61
CA VAL A 119 2.17 -18.30 -5.47
C VAL A 119 1.52 -17.02 -4.95
N GLU A 120 2.30 -15.99 -4.77
CA GLU A 120 1.88 -14.66 -4.38
C GLU A 120 0.87 -14.10 -5.42
N GLY A 121 0.04 -13.15 -5.04
CA GLY A 121 -1.05 -12.69 -5.91
C GLY A 121 -2.30 -13.58 -5.92
N TYR A 122 -2.13 -14.88 -5.65
CA TYR A 122 -3.26 -15.81 -5.58
C TYR A 122 -3.80 -15.97 -4.16
N GLY A 123 -5.12 -16.08 -4.06
CA GLY A 123 -5.85 -16.28 -2.81
C GLY A 123 -7.12 -17.09 -3.03
N THR A 124 -7.95 -17.15 -2.01
CA THR A 124 -9.26 -17.81 -2.10
C THR A 124 -10.36 -16.92 -1.53
N VAL A 125 -11.58 -17.08 -2.05
CA VAL A 125 -12.79 -16.43 -1.52
C VAL A 125 -12.97 -16.76 -0.03
N GLN A 126 -12.62 -17.96 0.39
CA GLN A 126 -12.73 -18.41 1.79
C GLN A 126 -11.74 -17.67 2.70
N GLN A 127 -10.51 -17.45 2.27
CA GLN A 127 -9.52 -16.64 3.00
C GLN A 127 -9.99 -15.18 3.12
N ALA A 128 -10.47 -14.58 2.03
CA ALA A 128 -11.03 -13.24 2.03
C ALA A 128 -12.20 -13.12 3.00
N ALA A 129 -13.14 -14.08 2.96
CA ALA A 129 -14.28 -14.11 3.87
C ALA A 129 -13.88 -14.28 5.34
N LYS A 130 -12.82 -15.07 5.62
CA LYS A 130 -12.25 -15.20 6.97
C LYS A 130 -11.71 -13.88 7.45
N ILE A 131 -10.79 -13.26 6.70
CA ILE A 131 -10.14 -11.99 7.06
C ILE A 131 -11.18 -10.88 7.26
N ALA A 132 -12.10 -10.71 6.31
CA ALA A 132 -13.14 -9.69 6.38
C ALA A 132 -14.04 -9.87 7.62
N ARG A 133 -14.46 -11.10 7.92
CA ARG A 133 -15.28 -11.43 9.09
C ARG A 133 -14.55 -11.15 10.39
N GLU A 134 -13.29 -11.54 10.51
CA GLU A 134 -12.50 -11.42 11.74
C GLU A 134 -12.18 -9.95 12.06
N ILE A 135 -11.81 -9.15 11.08
CA ILE A 135 -11.62 -7.70 11.26
C ILE A 135 -12.96 -7.03 11.61
N LYS A 136 -14.06 -7.42 10.97
CA LYS A 136 -15.40 -6.91 11.30
C LYS A 136 -15.81 -7.28 12.72
N ALA A 137 -15.53 -8.51 13.15
CA ALA A 137 -15.81 -8.98 14.53
C ALA A 137 -15.00 -8.22 15.58
N ALA A 138 -13.78 -7.78 15.25
CA ALA A 138 -12.98 -6.89 16.10
C ALA A 138 -13.51 -5.44 16.14
N GLY A 139 -14.58 -5.11 15.41
CA GLY A 139 -15.13 -3.76 15.31
C GLY A 139 -14.35 -2.84 14.37
N GLY A 140 -13.51 -3.42 13.49
CA GLY A 140 -12.72 -2.72 12.49
C GLY A 140 -13.45 -2.53 11.17
N GLU A 141 -12.89 -1.63 10.36
CA GLU A 141 -13.19 -1.46 8.94
C GLU A 141 -11.89 -1.53 8.15
N ILE A 142 -11.87 -2.31 7.08
CA ILE A 142 -10.80 -2.24 6.10
C ILE A 142 -11.07 -1.01 5.23
N LYS A 143 -10.24 0.01 5.38
CA LYS A 143 -10.35 1.23 4.57
C LYS A 143 -9.71 1.03 3.21
N TYR A 144 -8.57 0.33 3.16
CA TYR A 144 -7.83 0.09 1.93
C TYR A 144 -7.57 -1.41 1.75
N LEU A 145 -7.81 -1.89 0.54
CA LEU A 145 -7.39 -3.21 0.10
C LEU A 145 -6.28 -3.03 -0.94
N VAL A 146 -5.13 -3.61 -0.65
CA VAL A 146 -3.99 -3.69 -1.57
C VAL A 146 -4.02 -5.06 -2.20
N MET A 147 -4.31 -5.13 -3.49
CA MET A 147 -4.16 -6.36 -4.27
C MET A 147 -2.66 -6.64 -4.44
N ASP A 148 -2.26 -7.84 -4.05
CA ASP A 148 -0.86 -8.26 -4.03
C ASP A 148 -0.44 -8.77 -5.40
N GLU A 149 0.20 -7.92 -6.18
CA GLU A 149 0.84 -8.18 -7.48
C GLU A 149 0.02 -8.97 -8.51
N PRO A 150 -1.27 -8.62 -8.77
CA PRO A 150 -2.12 -9.41 -9.65
C PRO A 150 -1.65 -9.42 -11.11
N LEU A 151 -1.12 -8.31 -11.63
CA LEU A 151 -0.63 -8.25 -13.00
C LEU A 151 0.63 -9.10 -13.17
N TYR A 152 1.61 -8.93 -12.25
CA TYR A 152 2.85 -9.72 -12.32
C TYR A 152 2.58 -11.21 -12.20
N TYR A 153 1.96 -11.65 -11.12
CA TYR A 153 1.74 -13.08 -10.88
C TYR A 153 0.72 -13.72 -11.81
N GLY A 154 -0.22 -12.95 -12.30
CA GLY A 154 -1.23 -13.44 -13.25
C GLY A 154 -0.72 -13.57 -14.68
N HIS A 155 0.09 -12.60 -15.15
CA HIS A 155 0.47 -12.49 -16.56
C HIS A 155 1.92 -12.88 -16.84
N TYR A 156 2.88 -12.37 -16.05
CA TYR A 156 4.30 -12.49 -16.37
C TYR A 156 5.01 -13.62 -15.62
N TYR A 157 4.56 -13.93 -14.42
CA TYR A 157 5.23 -14.90 -13.57
C TYR A 157 5.26 -16.30 -14.19
N THR A 158 6.44 -16.90 -14.22
CA THR A 158 6.65 -18.26 -14.71
C THR A 158 6.68 -19.27 -13.56
N GLN A 159 7.77 -19.28 -12.81
CA GLN A 159 7.98 -20.15 -11.66
C GLN A 159 9.18 -19.67 -10.83
N ALA A 160 9.07 -19.79 -9.50
CA ALA A 160 10.22 -19.68 -8.60
C ALA A 160 10.49 -21.03 -7.91
N PRO A 161 11.72 -21.27 -7.43
CA PRO A 161 12.06 -22.51 -6.73
C PRO A 161 11.14 -22.77 -5.53
N GLY A 162 10.51 -23.95 -5.51
CA GLY A 162 9.59 -24.36 -4.45
C GLY A 162 8.19 -23.73 -4.50
N LYS A 163 7.89 -22.96 -5.55
CA LYS A 163 6.57 -22.34 -5.79
C LYS A 163 5.85 -23.03 -6.94
N GLY A 164 4.54 -22.76 -7.05
CA GLY A 164 3.75 -23.18 -8.19
C GLY A 164 4.16 -22.50 -9.49
N ALA A 165 3.71 -23.03 -10.62
CA ALA A 165 3.97 -22.47 -11.95
C ALA A 165 2.84 -21.50 -12.35
N GLY A 166 3.17 -20.33 -12.89
CA GLY A 166 2.24 -19.31 -13.37
C GLY A 166 1.42 -19.78 -14.57
N CYS A 167 0.25 -19.20 -14.74
CA CYS A 167 -0.68 -19.56 -15.82
C CYS A 167 -0.57 -18.67 -17.06
N HIS A 168 0.19 -17.59 -17.00
CA HIS A 168 0.28 -16.58 -18.07
C HIS A 168 -1.11 -16.17 -18.58
N SER A 169 -1.99 -15.84 -17.64
CA SER A 169 -3.37 -15.45 -17.93
C SER A 169 -3.41 -14.18 -18.79
N SER A 170 -4.43 -14.08 -19.66
CA SER A 170 -4.68 -12.78 -20.32
C SER A 170 -5.12 -11.73 -19.28
N ILE A 171 -4.98 -10.47 -19.63
CA ILE A 171 -5.37 -9.34 -18.77
C ILE A 171 -6.84 -9.46 -18.34
N GLU A 172 -7.73 -9.81 -19.27
CA GLU A 172 -9.16 -9.97 -19.01
C GLU A 172 -9.45 -11.19 -18.12
N GLN A 173 -8.59 -12.22 -18.21
CA GLN A 173 -8.70 -13.38 -17.31
C GLN A 173 -8.32 -13.00 -15.88
N ILE A 174 -7.26 -12.22 -15.68
CA ILE A 174 -6.87 -11.72 -14.36
C ILE A 174 -8.01 -10.92 -13.74
N ALA A 175 -8.60 -10.00 -14.49
CA ALA A 175 -9.72 -9.18 -14.01
C ALA A 175 -10.93 -10.06 -13.57
N LYS A 176 -11.17 -11.19 -14.25
CA LYS A 176 -12.19 -12.17 -13.84
C LYS A 176 -11.79 -12.97 -12.59
N LEU A 177 -10.49 -13.28 -12.43
CA LEU A 177 -9.99 -14.05 -11.29
C LEU A 177 -10.03 -13.25 -9.97
N ILE A 178 -9.82 -11.93 -10.01
CA ILE A 178 -9.87 -11.09 -8.80
C ILE A 178 -11.29 -10.82 -8.32
N LYS A 179 -12.26 -10.73 -9.23
CA LYS A 179 -13.61 -10.25 -8.91
C LYS A 179 -14.30 -10.99 -7.77
N PRO A 180 -14.34 -12.34 -7.72
CA PRO A 180 -15.02 -13.06 -6.64
C PRO A 180 -14.47 -12.73 -5.25
N THR A 181 -13.17 -12.52 -5.14
CA THR A 181 -12.49 -12.15 -3.88
C THR A 181 -12.80 -10.69 -3.51
N LEU A 182 -12.75 -9.78 -4.48
CA LEU A 182 -13.08 -8.36 -4.25
C LEU A 182 -14.55 -8.17 -3.88
N ASP A 183 -15.46 -8.96 -4.42
CA ASP A 183 -16.89 -8.93 -4.07
C ASP A 183 -17.11 -9.23 -2.58
N VAL A 184 -16.34 -10.12 -1.97
CA VAL A 184 -16.40 -10.39 -0.52
C VAL A 184 -16.05 -9.16 0.30
N TYR A 185 -14.96 -8.50 -0.05
CA TYR A 185 -14.51 -7.30 0.66
C TYR A 185 -15.47 -6.13 0.47
N THR A 186 -15.94 -5.88 -0.75
CA THR A 186 -16.87 -4.77 -1.03
C THR A 186 -18.25 -4.97 -0.41
N GLN A 187 -18.73 -6.21 -0.31
CA GLN A 187 -19.97 -6.52 0.39
C GLN A 187 -19.84 -6.33 1.91
N THR A 188 -18.68 -6.66 2.48
CA THR A 188 -18.42 -6.53 3.92
C THR A 188 -18.12 -5.09 4.33
N PHE A 189 -17.39 -4.37 3.47
CA PHE A 189 -16.94 -2.99 3.67
C PHE A 189 -17.28 -2.13 2.45
N PRO A 190 -18.51 -1.58 2.37
CA PRO A 190 -18.99 -0.87 1.17
C PRO A 190 -18.15 0.37 0.77
N ASN A 191 -17.43 0.96 1.73
CA ASN A 191 -16.58 2.14 1.50
C ASN A 191 -15.10 1.81 1.29
N ILE A 192 -14.79 0.54 1.03
CA ILE A 192 -13.41 0.09 0.82
C ILE A 192 -12.82 0.71 -0.45
N VAL A 193 -11.60 1.18 -0.33
CA VAL A 193 -10.80 1.72 -1.44
C VAL A 193 -9.85 0.62 -1.90
N ILE A 194 -9.89 0.27 -3.18
CA ILE A 194 -9.13 -0.87 -3.72
C ILE A 194 -8.08 -0.35 -4.69
N GLY A 195 -6.83 -0.70 -4.41
CA GLY A 195 -5.69 -0.51 -5.28
C GLY A 195 -4.80 -1.74 -5.27
N GLU A 196 -3.60 -1.60 -5.76
CA GLU A 196 -2.65 -2.71 -5.87
C GLU A 196 -1.23 -2.28 -5.56
N VAL A 197 -0.37 -3.25 -5.33
CA VAL A 197 1.07 -3.15 -5.40
C VAL A 197 1.55 -3.98 -6.58
N GLU A 198 2.57 -3.50 -7.31
CA GLU A 198 3.24 -4.27 -8.37
C GLU A 198 4.76 -4.10 -8.29
N PRO A 199 5.53 -5.18 -8.53
CA PRO A 199 6.98 -5.10 -8.55
C PRO A 199 7.43 -4.39 -9.82
N THR A 200 8.27 -3.38 -9.70
CA THR A 200 8.65 -2.57 -10.88
C THR A 200 9.52 -3.31 -11.89
N PHE A 201 10.21 -4.38 -11.48
CA PHE A 201 11.07 -5.18 -12.35
C PHE A 201 10.31 -6.02 -13.39
N PHE A 202 8.99 -6.13 -13.30
CA PHE A 202 8.22 -6.93 -14.27
C PHE A 202 8.37 -6.43 -15.72
N ILE A 203 8.78 -5.17 -15.90
CA ILE A 203 8.97 -4.58 -17.23
C ILE A 203 10.22 -5.09 -17.95
N ASP A 204 11.17 -5.70 -17.22
CA ASP A 204 12.41 -6.18 -17.77
C ASP A 204 12.18 -7.27 -18.84
N GLY A 205 12.66 -7.02 -20.05
CA GLY A 205 12.50 -7.93 -21.19
C GLY A 205 11.08 -7.99 -21.79
N GLN A 206 10.14 -7.17 -21.32
CA GLN A 206 8.75 -7.15 -21.79
C GLN A 206 8.50 -5.97 -22.73
N ALA A 207 8.51 -6.24 -24.02
CA ALA A 207 8.36 -5.18 -25.05
C ALA A 207 7.02 -4.42 -24.98
N ASN A 208 5.96 -5.05 -24.46
CA ASN A 208 4.60 -4.52 -24.45
C ASN A 208 4.11 -4.06 -23.08
N TRP A 209 4.96 -4.03 -22.06
CA TRP A 209 4.56 -3.78 -20.69
C TRP A 209 3.68 -2.53 -20.47
N GLN A 210 3.97 -1.44 -21.19
CA GLN A 210 3.15 -0.22 -21.09
C GLN A 210 1.72 -0.43 -21.58
N SER A 211 1.57 -1.17 -22.68
CA SER A 211 0.27 -1.58 -23.21
C SER A 211 -0.46 -2.51 -22.23
N ASP A 212 0.26 -3.42 -21.60
CA ASP A 212 -0.30 -4.39 -20.66
C ASP A 212 -0.78 -3.70 -19.38
N VAL A 213 0.00 -2.77 -18.81
CA VAL A 213 -0.40 -1.93 -17.67
C VAL A 213 -1.64 -1.11 -18.00
N SER A 214 -1.69 -0.51 -19.20
CA SER A 214 -2.85 0.25 -19.65
C SER A 214 -4.10 -0.66 -19.80
N SER A 215 -3.93 -1.82 -20.43
CA SER A 215 -5.00 -2.80 -20.63
C SER A 215 -5.50 -3.35 -19.30
N TRP A 216 -4.59 -3.55 -18.33
CA TRP A 216 -4.94 -3.97 -16.98
C TRP A 216 -5.81 -2.94 -16.27
N ALA A 217 -5.43 -1.67 -16.27
CA ALA A 217 -6.21 -0.61 -15.66
C ALA A 217 -7.61 -0.45 -16.31
N ASP A 218 -7.70 -0.61 -17.63
CA ASP A 218 -8.97 -0.63 -18.36
C ASP A 218 -9.82 -1.86 -17.99
N ALA A 219 -9.26 -3.07 -17.98
CA ALA A 219 -9.96 -4.31 -17.63
C ALA A 219 -10.44 -4.30 -16.16
N TYR A 220 -9.62 -3.76 -15.25
CA TYR A 220 -10.02 -3.54 -13.86
C TYR A 220 -11.23 -2.60 -13.79
N ARG A 221 -11.16 -1.44 -14.45
CA ARG A 221 -12.26 -0.47 -14.47
C ARG A 221 -13.55 -1.07 -15.05
N GLU A 222 -13.45 -1.83 -16.12
CA GLU A 222 -14.60 -2.51 -16.72
C GLU A 222 -15.22 -3.55 -15.76
N THR A 223 -14.38 -4.29 -15.03
CA THR A 223 -14.81 -5.35 -14.11
C THR A 223 -15.41 -4.78 -12.82
N MET A 224 -14.82 -3.72 -12.28
CA MET A 224 -15.19 -3.15 -10.99
C MET A 224 -16.07 -1.91 -11.09
N GLY A 225 -16.26 -1.35 -12.28
CA GLY A 225 -17.09 -0.16 -12.54
C GLY A 225 -16.45 1.15 -12.05
N LYS A 226 -15.17 1.14 -11.67
CA LYS A 226 -14.42 2.31 -11.17
C LYS A 226 -12.92 2.16 -11.48
N PRO A 227 -12.17 3.27 -11.57
CA PRO A 227 -10.73 3.23 -11.77
C PRO A 227 -10.03 2.53 -10.60
N LEU A 228 -8.79 2.12 -10.80
CA LEU A 228 -7.90 1.66 -9.75
C LEU A 228 -7.62 2.84 -8.82
N ALA A 229 -7.86 2.67 -7.52
CA ALA A 229 -7.73 3.80 -6.59
C ALA A 229 -6.26 4.16 -6.30
N PHE A 230 -5.36 3.19 -6.33
CA PHE A 230 -3.94 3.43 -6.20
C PHE A 230 -3.11 2.29 -6.80
N LEU A 231 -1.90 2.64 -7.22
CA LEU A 231 -0.82 1.72 -7.56
C LEU A 231 0.37 2.02 -6.66
N HIS A 232 0.82 1.03 -5.89
CA HIS A 232 2.06 1.09 -5.12
C HIS A 232 3.19 0.42 -5.91
N LEU A 233 4.30 1.12 -6.01
CA LEU A 233 5.51 0.61 -6.65
C LEU A 233 6.33 -0.15 -5.62
N ASP A 234 6.46 -1.46 -5.80
CA ASP A 234 7.45 -2.29 -5.11
C ASP A 234 8.74 -2.30 -5.92
N VAL A 235 9.76 -1.66 -5.38
CA VAL A 235 11.02 -1.46 -6.09
C VAL A 235 12.04 -2.48 -5.60
N GLU A 236 12.51 -3.35 -6.50
CA GLU A 236 13.61 -4.26 -6.19
C GLU A 236 14.95 -3.51 -6.29
N TRP A 237 15.26 -2.75 -5.24
CA TRP A 237 16.39 -1.83 -5.16
C TRP A 237 17.76 -2.43 -5.51
N PRO A 238 18.06 -3.70 -5.19
CA PRO A 238 19.35 -4.32 -5.53
C PRO A 238 19.57 -4.62 -7.01
N LEU A 239 18.51 -4.59 -7.83
CA LEU A 239 18.66 -4.81 -9.27
C LEU A 239 19.36 -3.64 -9.94
N ALA A 240 20.20 -3.94 -10.92
CA ALA A 240 20.96 -2.92 -11.66
C ALA A 240 20.07 -1.85 -12.30
N ASN A 241 18.88 -2.23 -12.76
CA ASN A 241 17.90 -1.34 -13.40
C ASN A 241 16.77 -0.90 -12.43
N GLY A 242 16.75 -1.35 -11.17
CA GLY A 242 15.60 -1.17 -10.27
C GLY A 242 15.10 0.26 -10.17
N VAL A 243 15.99 1.25 -10.12
CA VAL A 243 15.61 2.67 -10.10
C VAL A 243 15.02 3.12 -11.45
N GLN A 244 15.62 2.70 -12.58
CA GLN A 244 15.15 3.06 -13.91
C GLN A 244 13.77 2.45 -14.19
N ASP A 245 13.55 1.21 -13.77
CA ASP A 245 12.28 0.52 -13.90
C ASP A 245 11.21 1.21 -13.06
N ALA A 246 11.52 1.56 -11.81
CA ALA A 246 10.63 2.31 -10.95
C ALA A 246 10.23 3.67 -11.55
N LEU A 247 11.20 4.41 -12.15
CA LEU A 247 10.92 5.66 -12.83
C LEU A 247 10.04 5.47 -14.08
N ALA A 248 10.27 4.41 -14.83
CA ALA A 248 9.48 4.10 -16.03
C ALA A 248 8.03 3.73 -15.64
N VAL A 249 7.85 2.87 -14.62
CA VAL A 249 6.52 2.50 -14.13
C VAL A 249 5.80 3.71 -13.50
N TYR A 250 6.52 4.57 -12.75
CA TYR A 250 5.94 5.79 -12.19
C TYR A 250 5.41 6.72 -13.29
N ASN A 251 6.15 6.92 -14.37
CA ASN A 251 5.71 7.75 -15.51
C ASN A 251 4.48 7.13 -16.19
N ALA A 252 4.45 5.81 -16.39
CA ALA A 252 3.27 5.14 -16.94
C ALA A 252 2.05 5.27 -16.02
N ALA A 253 2.25 5.18 -14.70
CA ALA A 253 1.19 5.41 -13.72
C ALA A 253 0.64 6.85 -13.77
N GLN A 254 1.49 7.86 -14.00
CA GLN A 254 1.04 9.24 -14.22
C GLN A 254 0.18 9.36 -15.50
N ASP A 255 0.54 8.65 -16.58
CA ASP A 255 -0.29 8.62 -17.79
C ASP A 255 -1.66 7.97 -17.52
N LEU A 256 -1.72 6.94 -16.67
CA LEU A 256 -3.00 6.38 -16.21
C LEU A 256 -3.82 7.38 -15.38
N GLN A 257 -3.18 8.16 -14.51
CA GLN A 257 -3.85 9.24 -13.77
C GLN A 257 -4.45 10.29 -14.71
N HIS A 258 -3.71 10.74 -15.71
CA HIS A 258 -4.20 11.70 -16.73
C HIS A 258 -5.40 11.16 -17.52
N ARG A 259 -5.49 9.84 -17.67
CA ARG A 259 -6.58 9.14 -18.36
C ARG A 259 -7.75 8.76 -17.42
N ASN A 260 -7.69 9.10 -16.13
CA ASN A 260 -8.65 8.71 -15.09
C ASN A 260 -8.83 7.17 -14.96
N LEU A 261 -7.74 6.44 -15.12
CA LEU A 261 -7.66 4.99 -14.92
C LEU A 261 -7.04 4.60 -13.58
N LEU A 262 -6.31 5.55 -12.99
CA LEU A 262 -5.66 5.46 -11.70
C LEU A 262 -5.89 6.76 -10.93
N GLU A 263 -6.13 6.69 -9.60
CA GLU A 263 -6.33 7.89 -8.79
C GLU A 263 -5.04 8.36 -8.10
N LYS A 264 -4.25 7.44 -7.52
CA LYS A 264 -3.07 7.75 -6.71
C LYS A 264 -1.89 6.83 -7.02
N ILE A 265 -0.68 7.35 -6.82
CA ILE A 265 0.57 6.59 -6.96
C ILE A 265 1.28 6.58 -5.61
N GLY A 266 1.74 5.41 -5.17
CA GLY A 266 2.56 5.24 -3.98
C GLY A 266 3.92 4.66 -4.30
N VAL A 267 4.89 4.90 -3.42
CA VAL A 267 6.22 4.30 -3.51
C VAL A 267 6.58 3.68 -2.18
N ILE A 268 7.04 2.43 -2.21
CA ILE A 268 7.53 1.70 -1.03
C ILE A 268 9.01 2.02 -0.87
N TYR A 269 9.35 2.63 0.27
CA TYR A 269 10.72 2.94 0.66
C TYR A 269 11.17 1.96 1.72
N ASN A 270 11.91 0.96 1.30
CA ASN A 270 12.41 -0.12 2.13
C ASN A 270 13.90 -0.39 1.86
N GLY A 271 14.51 -1.20 2.71
CA GLY A 271 15.77 -1.88 2.42
C GLY A 271 15.50 -3.21 1.73
N SER A 272 16.50 -4.03 1.62
CA SER A 272 16.45 -5.30 0.91
C SER A 272 16.92 -6.48 1.76
N ARG A 273 16.74 -7.71 1.22
CA ARG A 273 17.35 -8.92 1.81
C ARG A 273 18.87 -8.91 1.79
N ALA A 274 19.50 -8.03 1.01
CA ALA A 274 20.95 -7.85 0.99
C ALA A 274 21.46 -7.10 2.23
N ASP A 275 20.62 -6.28 2.87
CA ASP A 275 20.92 -5.53 4.07
C ASP A 275 20.92 -6.47 5.29
N LYS A 276 22.10 -6.65 5.93
CA LYS A 276 22.31 -7.69 6.93
C LYS A 276 22.15 -7.20 8.36
N SER A 277 21.63 -5.99 8.56
CA SER A 277 21.33 -5.42 9.88
C SER A 277 20.23 -4.36 9.76
N ASP A 278 19.56 -4.08 10.88
CA ASP A 278 18.55 -3.03 10.96
C ASP A 278 19.10 -1.67 10.53
N ALA A 279 20.31 -1.34 10.99
CA ALA A 279 20.99 -0.10 10.60
C ALA A 279 21.23 0.01 9.08
N ALA A 280 21.65 -1.07 8.44
CA ALA A 280 21.88 -1.09 6.99
C ALA A 280 20.57 -0.96 6.24
N TRP A 281 19.52 -1.68 6.66
CA TRP A 281 18.22 -1.67 6.05
C TRP A 281 17.54 -0.28 6.15
N ILE A 282 17.52 0.31 7.35
CA ILE A 282 16.95 1.64 7.58
C ILE A 282 17.72 2.72 6.81
N LYS A 283 19.06 2.60 6.76
CA LYS A 283 19.87 3.50 5.95
C LYS A 283 19.51 3.39 4.47
N ALA A 284 19.39 2.18 3.93
CA ALA A 284 19.01 1.95 2.54
C ALA A 284 17.64 2.56 2.24
N ALA A 285 16.62 2.32 3.08
CA ALA A 285 15.28 2.90 2.93
C ALA A 285 15.31 4.45 2.88
N ARG A 286 16.12 5.09 3.73
CA ARG A 286 16.33 6.56 3.70
C ARG A 286 17.03 7.02 2.44
N ASP A 287 18.05 6.30 1.98
CA ASP A 287 18.79 6.64 0.76
C ASP A 287 17.86 6.53 -0.47
N HIS A 288 17.01 5.50 -0.53
CA HIS A 288 16.02 5.32 -1.60
C HIS A 288 14.98 6.46 -1.63
N LEU A 289 14.47 6.86 -0.48
CA LEU A 289 13.61 8.03 -0.35
C LEU A 289 14.28 9.30 -0.87
N LEU A 290 15.53 9.55 -0.46
CA LEU A 290 16.30 10.71 -0.90
C LEU A 290 16.60 10.67 -2.40
N LEU A 291 16.86 9.49 -2.95
CA LEU A 291 17.09 9.28 -4.37
C LEU A 291 15.83 9.62 -5.17
N MET A 292 14.70 8.96 -4.86
CA MET A 292 13.49 9.10 -5.66
C MET A 292 12.88 10.50 -5.54
N GLU A 293 12.60 10.97 -4.34
CA GLU A 293 11.95 12.27 -4.16
C GLU A 293 12.95 13.45 -4.14
N GLY A 294 14.19 13.22 -3.68
CA GLY A 294 15.23 14.26 -3.61
C GLY A 294 15.87 14.53 -4.96
N GLN A 295 16.41 13.51 -5.61
CA GLN A 295 17.15 13.65 -6.88
C GLN A 295 16.22 13.56 -8.08
N HIS A 296 15.37 12.52 -8.17
CA HIS A 296 14.45 12.32 -9.30
C HIS A 296 13.16 13.14 -9.19
N LYS A 297 12.92 13.81 -8.05
CA LYS A 297 11.78 14.74 -7.84
C LYS A 297 10.40 14.08 -7.92
N LEU A 298 10.30 12.79 -7.64
CA LEU A 298 9.01 12.14 -7.54
C LEU A 298 8.14 12.82 -6.46
N ARG A 299 6.84 12.79 -6.69
CA ARG A 299 5.84 13.32 -5.75
C ARG A 299 4.71 12.30 -5.63
N PRO A 300 4.97 11.19 -4.93
CA PRO A 300 3.94 10.17 -4.75
C PRO A 300 2.82 10.70 -3.84
N ASP A 301 1.61 10.16 -4.05
CA ASP A 301 0.45 10.43 -3.19
C ASP A 301 0.51 9.62 -1.89
N HIS A 302 1.13 8.43 -1.93
CA HIS A 302 1.37 7.57 -0.78
C HIS A 302 2.87 7.33 -0.60
N VAL A 303 3.34 7.47 0.64
CA VAL A 303 4.70 7.14 1.07
C VAL A 303 4.59 5.94 2.00
N ILE A 304 5.15 4.82 1.59
CA ILE A 304 4.99 3.55 2.29
C ILE A 304 6.32 3.12 2.92
N PHE A 305 6.32 2.89 4.23
CA PHE A 305 7.42 2.27 4.96
C PHE A 305 6.99 0.88 5.40
N GLU A 306 7.53 -0.12 4.73
CA GLU A 306 7.10 -1.50 4.86
C GLU A 306 8.29 -2.45 4.80
N SER A 307 8.26 -3.56 5.54
CA SER A 307 9.27 -4.59 5.48
C SER A 307 8.65 -5.99 5.52
N TRP A 308 9.03 -6.80 4.55
CA TRP A 308 8.83 -8.25 4.48
C TRP A 308 10.15 -9.02 4.46
N THR A 309 11.23 -8.38 4.90
CA THR A 309 12.59 -8.95 4.96
C THR A 309 12.98 -9.21 6.42
N PRO A 310 14.09 -9.94 6.69
CA PRO A 310 14.52 -10.17 8.08
C PRO A 310 14.88 -8.92 8.89
N ASN A 311 15.05 -7.77 8.24
CA ASN A 311 15.31 -6.49 8.86
C ASN A 311 14.27 -5.44 8.42
N PRO A 312 13.99 -4.42 9.23
CA PRO A 312 14.45 -4.27 10.60
C PRO A 312 13.74 -5.29 11.50
N THR A 313 14.43 -5.75 12.55
CA THR A 313 13.90 -6.74 13.49
C THR A 313 12.87 -6.16 14.46
N HIS A 314 12.78 -4.83 14.54
CA HIS A 314 11.84 -4.13 15.43
C HIS A 314 11.26 -2.87 14.77
N ALA A 315 10.04 -2.57 15.14
CA ALA A 315 9.34 -1.38 14.67
C ALA A 315 9.54 -0.18 15.61
N MET A 316 9.79 -0.40 16.88
CA MET A 316 9.90 0.60 17.94
C MET A 316 11.20 0.44 18.75
N PRO A 317 11.58 1.48 19.57
CA PRO A 317 10.96 2.80 19.71
C PRO A 317 11.29 3.73 18.52
N GLU A 318 10.45 4.73 18.26
CA GLU A 318 10.69 5.72 17.17
C GLU A 318 11.99 6.54 17.37
N THR A 319 12.50 6.60 18.59
CA THR A 319 13.78 7.24 18.94
C THR A 319 15.00 6.39 18.61
N ASP A 320 14.83 5.09 18.35
CA ASP A 320 15.91 4.25 17.83
C ASP A 320 16.05 4.51 16.32
N PRO A 321 17.20 5.00 15.85
CA PRO A 321 17.41 5.29 14.44
C PRO A 321 17.35 4.03 13.54
N ASN A 322 17.34 2.84 14.11
CA ASN A 322 17.29 1.56 13.41
C ASN A 322 15.89 0.90 13.45
N ALA A 323 14.92 1.48 14.15
CA ALA A 323 13.55 1.00 14.17
C ALA A 323 12.76 1.51 12.94
N LEU A 324 11.79 0.72 12.45
CA LEU A 324 11.00 1.07 11.28
C LEU A 324 10.29 2.43 11.42
N THR A 325 9.71 2.71 12.59
CA THR A 325 9.00 3.96 12.88
C THR A 325 9.88 5.21 12.79
N SER A 326 11.21 5.06 12.90
CA SER A 326 12.17 6.18 12.72
C SER A 326 12.16 6.74 11.28
N LEU A 327 11.68 5.98 10.30
CA LEU A 327 11.55 6.45 8.91
C LEU A 327 10.46 7.52 8.77
N VAL A 328 9.39 7.44 9.55
CA VAL A 328 8.34 8.46 9.59
C VAL A 328 8.92 9.80 10.03
N ASP A 329 9.68 9.80 11.12
CA ASP A 329 10.34 11.01 11.61
C ASP A 329 11.37 11.57 10.61
N ALA A 330 12.15 10.69 9.97
CA ALA A 330 13.10 11.09 8.95
C ALA A 330 12.39 11.76 7.75
N TYR A 331 11.25 11.23 7.33
CA TYR A 331 10.43 11.81 6.27
C TYR A 331 9.89 13.19 6.64
N LEU A 332 9.31 13.32 7.82
CA LEU A 332 8.75 14.59 8.31
C LEU A 332 9.80 15.69 8.43
N ASN A 333 11.00 15.35 8.90
CA ASN A 333 12.11 16.30 9.02
C ASN A 333 12.59 16.79 7.64
N ARG A 334 12.55 15.93 6.62
CA ARG A 334 12.85 16.31 5.24
C ARG A 334 11.80 17.27 4.66
N MET A 335 10.52 17.06 4.95
CA MET A 335 9.42 17.90 4.45
C MET A 335 9.44 19.32 5.05
N ARG A 336 10.16 19.52 6.17
CA ARG A 336 10.31 20.82 6.84
C ARG A 336 11.48 21.66 6.32
N ASN A 337 12.45 21.03 5.65
CA ASN A 337 13.64 21.65 5.06
C ASN A 337 13.50 21.83 3.53
#